data_6800d0f838814f43854658d738d30e70
#
_entry.id   6800d0f838814f43854658d738d30e70
#
_cell.length_a   1.000
_cell.length_b   1.000
_cell.length_c   1.000
_cell.angle_alpha   90.00
_cell.angle_beta   90.00
_cell.angle_gamma   90.00
#
_symmetry.space_group_name_H-M   'P 1'
#
loop_
_entity.id
_entity.type
_entity.pdbx_description
1 polymer ?
#
loop_
_entity_poly.entity_id
_entity_poly.type
_entity_poly.pdbx_seq_one_letter_code
_entity_poly.pdbx_strand_id
1 'polypeptide(L)'
;MDERARIDDVCGRLRSHYVFPDVAEKLVVFLQARLGEGAYAGLDDKAFAAAVTRDLQSVNGDKHLRLRHHVDPLPEVDGQSFDPEVYRHEAELNGFGIASARRLSGNVGYLETKLLYGPDIAGEALAAAMTLLANTDALLIDVRENRGGDPMAVAVLISYLVDEPVHYNSIYLRDGDVTNQFWTLPYVPGRKFGADKPVWILTGPKTFSGAEDLSYSLQQLGRAKTVGAVTGGGANPRQQYKVDTHLDVTVPGGRAVNPVTGTNWEGVGVQPDIPVAVEDAFDAAYALALEHVLTLGDSGVRRQIADEARLTLAGLG
;
A
#
# COMPACT_ATOMS: atom_id res chain seq x y z
N MET A 1 1.08 32.70 6.90
CA MET A 1 0.09 32.54 8.02
C MET A 1 0.87 32.44 9.31
N ASP A 2 0.39 32.94 10.48
CA ASP A 2 1.07 32.72 11.76
C ASP A 2 0.80 31.30 12.31
N GLU A 3 1.59 30.89 13.32
CA GLU A 3 1.51 29.53 13.90
C GLU A 3 0.11 29.20 14.43
N ARG A 4 -0.56 30.18 15.07
CA ARG A 4 -1.90 30.00 15.63
C ARG A 4 -2.90 29.74 14.53
N ALA A 5 -2.91 30.54 13.47
CA ALA A 5 -3.84 30.38 12.36
C ALA A 5 -3.64 29.04 11.65
N ARG A 6 -2.38 28.57 11.52
CA ARG A 6 -2.07 27.24 10.95
C ARG A 6 -2.63 26.11 11.82
N ILE A 7 -2.42 26.17 13.13
CA ILE A 7 -2.94 25.14 14.06
C ILE A 7 -4.47 25.18 14.10
N ASP A 8 -5.08 26.37 14.08
CA ASP A 8 -6.54 26.50 14.07
C ASP A 8 -7.16 25.90 12.79
N ASP A 9 -6.53 26.08 11.61
CA ASP A 9 -6.97 25.45 10.38
C ASP A 9 -6.83 23.92 10.44
N VAL A 10 -5.67 23.40 10.89
CA VAL A 10 -5.47 21.94 11.09
C VAL A 10 -6.55 21.38 12.04
N CYS A 11 -6.84 22.06 13.14
CA CYS A 11 -7.88 21.65 14.10
C CYS A 11 -9.28 21.65 13.44
N GLY A 12 -9.57 22.64 12.61
CA GLY A 12 -10.81 22.71 11.84
C GLY A 12 -10.96 21.51 10.87
N ARG A 13 -9.89 21.18 10.14
CA ARG A 13 -9.86 20.03 9.23
C ARG A 13 -10.06 18.71 9.97
N LEU A 14 -9.41 18.52 11.13
CA LEU A 14 -9.59 17.33 11.96
C LEU A 14 -11.04 17.13 12.41
N ARG A 15 -11.68 18.19 12.95
CA ARG A 15 -13.08 18.14 13.36
C ARG A 15 -14.03 17.79 12.22
N SER A 16 -13.80 18.38 11.06
CA SER A 16 -14.67 18.22 9.91
C SER A 16 -14.51 16.86 9.22
N HIS A 17 -13.29 16.34 9.15
CA HIS A 17 -12.98 15.26 8.19
C HIS A 17 -12.43 13.98 8.83
N TYR A 18 -11.80 14.04 10.04
CA TYR A 18 -11.19 12.83 10.59
C TYR A 18 -12.25 11.76 10.87
N VAL A 19 -12.00 10.52 10.43
CA VAL A 19 -12.97 9.41 10.48
C VAL A 19 -13.45 9.05 11.89
N PHE A 20 -12.68 9.42 12.93
CA PHE A 20 -13.03 9.19 14.35
C PHE A 20 -13.26 10.54 15.06
N PRO A 21 -14.51 11.05 15.16
CA PRO A 21 -14.81 12.36 15.74
C PRO A 21 -14.30 12.55 17.18
N ASP A 22 -14.44 11.52 18.01
CA ASP A 22 -13.99 11.56 19.40
C ASP A 22 -12.46 11.67 19.53
N VAL A 23 -11.73 11.07 18.58
CA VAL A 23 -10.27 11.19 18.52
C VAL A 23 -9.88 12.54 17.94
N ALA A 24 -10.64 13.08 16.98
CA ALA A 24 -10.43 14.42 16.46
C ALA A 24 -10.44 15.48 17.59
N GLU A 25 -11.41 15.42 18.51
CA GLU A 25 -11.46 16.35 19.64
C GLU A 25 -10.24 16.19 20.58
N LYS A 26 -9.78 14.97 20.83
CA LYS A 26 -8.55 14.72 21.62
C LYS A 26 -7.32 15.33 20.93
N LEU A 27 -7.20 15.15 19.62
CA LEU A 27 -6.12 15.73 18.82
C LEU A 27 -6.15 17.25 18.88
N VAL A 28 -7.32 17.87 18.75
CA VAL A 28 -7.50 19.32 18.81
C VAL A 28 -7.11 19.87 20.17
N VAL A 29 -7.61 19.28 21.25
CA VAL A 29 -7.26 19.69 22.63
C VAL A 29 -5.74 19.60 22.83
N PHE A 30 -5.12 18.52 22.36
CA PHE A 30 -3.68 18.31 22.48
C PHE A 30 -2.88 19.36 21.69
N LEU A 31 -3.20 19.60 20.41
CA LEU A 31 -2.51 20.60 19.59
C LEU A 31 -2.64 22.02 20.15
N GLN A 32 -3.83 22.39 20.66
CA GLN A 32 -4.05 23.70 21.29
C GLN A 32 -3.23 23.86 22.59
N ALA A 33 -3.12 22.81 23.41
CA ALA A 33 -2.27 22.83 24.59
C ALA A 33 -0.79 23.02 24.21
N ARG A 34 -0.30 22.26 23.21
CA ARG A 34 1.06 22.38 22.67
C ARG A 34 1.36 23.78 22.12
N LEU A 35 0.39 24.38 21.41
CA LEU A 35 0.49 25.76 20.95
C LEU A 35 0.60 26.73 22.13
N GLY A 36 -0.22 26.55 23.18
CA GLY A 36 -0.17 27.38 24.41
C GLY A 36 1.14 27.28 25.19
N GLU A 37 1.82 26.13 25.11
CA GLU A 37 3.15 25.89 25.67
C GLU A 37 4.29 26.50 24.82
N GLY A 38 3.98 27.05 23.64
CA GLY A 38 4.99 27.58 22.71
C GLY A 38 5.81 26.51 21.99
N ALA A 39 5.28 25.28 21.88
CA ALA A 39 6.00 24.14 21.29
C ALA A 39 6.36 24.32 19.82
N TYR A 40 5.72 25.24 19.12
CA TYR A 40 5.93 25.52 17.71
C TYR A 40 6.62 26.86 17.44
N ALA A 41 6.92 27.62 18.50
CA ALA A 41 7.43 28.98 18.39
C ALA A 41 8.81 29.02 17.72
N GLY A 42 8.94 29.87 16.70
CA GLY A 42 10.20 30.13 15.98
C GLY A 42 10.67 28.98 15.09
N LEU A 43 9.83 27.96 14.82
CA LEU A 43 10.16 26.89 13.88
C LEU A 43 9.97 27.37 12.44
N ASP A 44 10.90 26.97 11.57
CA ASP A 44 10.67 27.07 10.12
C ASP A 44 9.55 26.09 9.66
N ASP A 45 9.04 26.27 8.43
CA ASP A 45 7.91 25.48 7.92
C ASP A 45 8.17 23.97 7.95
N LYS A 46 9.41 23.53 7.68
CA LYS A 46 9.78 22.11 7.68
C LYS A 46 9.82 21.54 9.11
N ALA A 47 10.41 22.27 10.04
CA ALA A 47 10.46 21.87 11.44
C ALA A 47 9.07 21.92 12.10
N PHE A 48 8.26 22.93 11.74
CA PHE A 48 6.86 23.05 12.15
C PHE A 48 6.04 21.85 11.69
N ALA A 49 6.10 21.50 10.41
CA ALA A 49 5.41 20.35 9.85
C ALA A 49 5.81 19.04 10.56
N ALA A 50 7.11 18.86 10.81
CA ALA A 50 7.62 17.70 11.52
C ALA A 50 7.15 17.63 12.99
N ALA A 51 7.10 18.77 13.69
CA ALA A 51 6.64 18.84 15.08
C ALA A 51 5.15 18.52 15.19
N VAL A 52 4.31 19.18 14.37
CA VAL A 52 2.86 18.91 14.34
C VAL A 52 2.57 17.46 13.96
N THR A 53 3.30 16.90 12.99
CA THR A 53 3.14 15.47 12.61
C THR A 53 3.42 14.53 13.79
N ARG A 54 4.51 14.76 14.53
CA ARG A 54 4.81 13.95 15.74
C ARG A 54 3.70 14.05 16.76
N ASP A 55 3.21 15.27 17.01
CA ASP A 55 2.17 15.53 17.99
C ASP A 55 0.84 14.87 17.57
N LEU A 56 0.44 14.96 16.30
CA LEU A 56 -0.71 14.25 15.76
C LEU A 56 -0.62 12.73 15.96
N GLN A 57 0.49 12.13 15.55
CA GLN A 57 0.69 10.69 15.63
C GLN A 57 0.89 10.16 17.06
N SER A 58 1.26 11.03 18.02
CA SER A 58 1.44 10.61 19.42
C SER A 58 0.13 10.28 20.13
N VAL A 59 -1.01 10.76 19.64
CA VAL A 59 -2.32 10.59 20.29
C VAL A 59 -2.92 9.20 20.02
N ASN A 60 -2.85 8.72 18.78
CA ASN A 60 -3.48 7.45 18.39
C ASN A 60 -2.67 6.59 17.42
N GLY A 61 -1.45 7.01 17.06
CA GLY A 61 -0.56 6.25 16.18
C GLY A 61 -0.92 6.27 14.70
N ASP A 62 -1.96 7.00 14.28
CA ASP A 62 -2.39 7.05 12.87
C ASP A 62 -1.31 7.72 12.00
N LYS A 63 -0.58 6.89 11.23
CA LYS A 63 0.54 7.33 10.39
C LYS A 63 0.10 8.08 9.14
N HIS A 64 -1.18 8.09 8.80
CA HIS A 64 -1.74 8.90 7.73
C HIS A 64 -2.02 10.35 8.15
N LEU A 65 -2.14 10.64 9.45
CA LEU A 65 -2.20 12.00 9.98
C LEU A 65 -0.82 12.66 9.88
N ARG A 66 -0.66 13.63 9.00
CA ARG A 66 0.61 14.35 8.79
C ARG A 66 0.37 15.79 8.38
N LEU A 67 1.14 16.72 8.94
CA LEU A 67 1.37 18.02 8.32
C LEU A 67 2.65 17.89 7.48
N ARG A 68 2.60 18.29 6.20
CA ARG A 68 3.69 18.14 5.24
C ARG A 68 4.14 19.50 4.74
N HIS A 69 5.45 19.62 4.54
CA HIS A 69 6.06 20.78 3.91
C HIS A 69 6.47 20.45 2.48
N HIS A 70 6.17 21.34 1.56
CA HIS A 70 6.51 21.28 0.14
C HIS A 70 7.43 22.43 -0.25
N VAL A 71 8.45 22.12 -1.08
CA VAL A 71 9.38 23.13 -1.60
C VAL A 71 8.66 24.08 -2.56
N ASP A 72 7.84 23.51 -3.45
CA ASP A 72 7.05 24.25 -4.41
C ASP A 72 5.70 24.66 -3.81
N PRO A 73 5.14 25.81 -4.22
CA PRO A 73 3.81 26.23 -3.78
C PRO A 73 2.73 25.22 -4.15
N LEU A 74 1.83 24.95 -3.20
CA LEU A 74 0.69 24.08 -3.41
C LEU A 74 -0.40 24.75 -4.29
N PRO A 75 -1.15 23.98 -5.11
CA PRO A 75 -2.30 24.45 -5.83
C PRO A 75 -3.35 25.10 -4.90
N GLU A 76 -4.20 25.99 -5.45
CA GLU A 76 -5.25 26.67 -4.65
C GLU A 76 -6.47 25.79 -4.37
N VAL A 77 -6.54 24.58 -4.93
CA VAL A 77 -7.72 23.69 -4.80
C VAL A 77 -7.47 22.63 -3.74
N ASP A 78 -8.31 22.62 -2.70
CA ASP A 78 -8.34 21.55 -1.69
C ASP A 78 -8.65 20.19 -2.35
N GLY A 79 -7.98 19.15 -1.89
CA GLY A 79 -8.16 17.79 -2.40
C GLY A 79 -7.35 17.43 -3.65
N GLN A 80 -6.78 18.41 -4.36
CA GLN A 80 -5.84 18.18 -5.45
C GLN A 80 -4.43 18.56 -5.00
N SER A 81 -3.66 17.57 -4.59
CA SER A 81 -2.27 17.80 -4.20
C SER A 81 -1.29 17.80 -5.37
N PHE A 82 -1.76 17.43 -6.54
CA PHE A 82 -0.90 17.32 -7.73
C PHE A 82 -1.64 17.80 -8.97
N ASP A 83 -0.91 18.48 -9.85
CA ASP A 83 -1.31 18.61 -11.24
C ASP A 83 -1.39 17.19 -11.85
N PRO A 84 -2.53 16.77 -12.43
CA PRO A 84 -2.68 15.42 -13.00
C PRO A 84 -1.62 15.10 -14.06
N GLU A 85 -1.14 16.10 -14.82
CA GLU A 85 -0.08 15.90 -15.82
C GLU A 85 1.28 15.65 -15.15
N VAL A 86 1.59 16.40 -14.09
CA VAL A 86 2.81 16.19 -13.29
C VAL A 86 2.79 14.81 -12.65
N TYR A 87 1.66 14.39 -12.08
CA TYR A 87 1.51 13.06 -11.46
C TYR A 87 1.63 11.92 -12.48
N ARG A 88 1.07 12.10 -13.68
CA ARG A 88 1.23 11.14 -14.78
C ARG A 88 2.69 11.05 -15.23
N HIS A 89 3.34 12.19 -15.40
CA HIS A 89 4.76 12.23 -15.80
C HIS A 89 5.66 11.60 -14.73
N GLU A 90 5.38 11.85 -13.46
CA GLU A 90 6.08 11.17 -12.36
C GLU A 90 5.90 9.65 -12.43
N ALA A 91 4.68 9.18 -12.69
CA ALA A 91 4.41 7.76 -12.86
C ALA A 91 5.20 7.14 -14.02
N GLU A 92 5.28 7.84 -15.16
CA GLU A 92 6.06 7.42 -16.32
C GLU A 92 7.56 7.28 -15.98
N LEU A 93 8.14 8.28 -15.32
CA LEU A 93 9.55 8.27 -14.89
C LEU A 93 9.85 7.16 -13.87
N ASN A 94 8.86 6.74 -13.09
CA ASN A 94 8.95 5.67 -12.09
C ASN A 94 8.47 4.30 -12.61
N GLY A 95 8.37 4.12 -13.94
CA GLY A 95 7.95 2.86 -14.54
C GLY A 95 6.55 2.42 -14.09
N PHE A 96 5.63 3.41 -13.88
CA PHE A 96 4.27 3.19 -13.38
C PHE A 96 4.22 2.45 -12.04
N GLY A 97 5.25 2.63 -11.21
CA GLY A 97 5.40 1.97 -9.92
C GLY A 97 5.89 0.53 -9.97
N ILE A 98 6.14 -0.02 -11.16
CA ILE A 98 6.66 -1.37 -11.36
C ILE A 98 8.19 -1.30 -11.47
N ALA A 99 8.87 -1.80 -10.44
CA ALA A 99 10.33 -1.84 -10.44
C ALA A 99 10.88 -3.05 -11.20
N SER A 100 10.17 -4.18 -11.21
CA SER A 100 10.56 -5.39 -11.93
C SER A 100 9.38 -6.29 -12.22
N ALA A 101 9.33 -6.85 -13.43
CA ALA A 101 8.47 -7.98 -13.77
C ALA A 101 9.30 -8.97 -14.58
N ARG A 102 9.56 -10.15 -14.04
CA ARG A 102 10.47 -11.13 -14.67
C ARG A 102 10.16 -12.57 -14.29
N ARG A 103 10.51 -13.50 -15.18
CA ARG A 103 10.58 -14.92 -14.87
C ARG A 103 11.96 -15.22 -14.24
N LEU A 104 11.95 -15.82 -13.07
CA LEU A 104 13.13 -16.37 -12.39
C LEU A 104 13.37 -17.83 -12.83
N SER A 105 14.54 -18.39 -12.47
CA SER A 105 14.85 -19.81 -12.64
C SER A 105 13.79 -20.69 -11.97
N GLY A 106 13.57 -21.88 -12.51
CA GLY A 106 12.49 -22.75 -12.03
C GLY A 106 11.09 -22.26 -12.39
N ASN A 107 10.95 -21.39 -13.42
CA ASN A 107 9.68 -20.86 -13.89
C ASN A 107 8.85 -20.13 -12.80
N VAL A 108 9.50 -19.41 -11.89
CA VAL A 108 8.86 -18.60 -10.87
C VAL A 108 8.71 -17.15 -11.38
N GLY A 109 7.51 -16.59 -11.28
CA GLY A 109 7.24 -15.17 -11.57
C GLY A 109 7.69 -14.28 -10.42
N TYR A 110 8.21 -13.09 -10.74
CA TYR A 110 8.56 -12.07 -9.77
C TYR A 110 8.03 -10.72 -10.24
N LEU A 111 7.22 -10.10 -9.41
CA LEU A 111 6.68 -8.76 -9.59
C LEU A 111 7.08 -7.88 -8.41
N GLU A 112 7.87 -6.85 -8.66
CA GLU A 112 8.24 -5.86 -7.64
C GLU A 112 7.56 -4.54 -7.95
N THR A 113 6.83 -4.01 -6.97
CA THR A 113 6.16 -2.71 -7.08
C THR A 113 6.58 -1.77 -5.94
N LYS A 114 6.73 -0.48 -6.25
CA LYS A 114 7.11 0.56 -5.28
C LYS A 114 5.96 1.48 -4.92
N LEU A 115 5.00 1.62 -5.85
CA LEU A 115 3.78 2.40 -5.67
C LEU A 115 2.67 1.77 -6.54
N LEU A 116 1.42 1.94 -6.14
CA LEU A 116 0.25 1.50 -6.88
C LEU A 116 -0.43 2.72 -7.50
N TYR A 117 -0.05 3.08 -8.72
CA TYR A 117 -0.73 4.12 -9.49
C TYR A 117 -2.07 3.61 -10.00
N GLY A 118 -3.07 4.50 -10.10
CA GLY A 118 -4.40 4.15 -10.58
C GLY A 118 -4.42 3.51 -11.96
N PRO A 119 -5.42 2.67 -12.29
CA PRO A 119 -5.50 1.96 -13.56
C PRO A 119 -5.59 2.87 -14.79
N ASP A 120 -6.07 4.10 -14.63
CA ASP A 120 -6.09 5.14 -15.66
C ASP A 120 -4.69 5.62 -16.08
N ILE A 121 -3.69 5.38 -15.21
CA ILE A 121 -2.28 5.72 -15.44
C ILE A 121 -1.46 4.45 -15.68
N ALA A 122 -1.55 3.45 -14.80
CA ALA A 122 -0.67 2.28 -14.78
C ALA A 122 -1.32 0.99 -15.33
N GLY A 123 -2.59 1.03 -15.76
CA GLY A 123 -3.35 -0.17 -16.13
C GLY A 123 -2.70 -1.00 -17.24
N GLU A 124 -2.17 -0.35 -18.28
CA GLU A 124 -1.47 -1.05 -19.37
C GLU A 124 -0.17 -1.70 -18.90
N ALA A 125 0.61 -1.01 -18.07
CA ALA A 125 1.86 -1.54 -17.52
C ALA A 125 1.62 -2.73 -16.60
N LEU A 126 0.59 -2.66 -15.72
CA LEU A 126 0.17 -3.78 -14.89
C LEU A 126 -0.30 -4.98 -15.72
N ALA A 127 -1.10 -4.74 -16.76
CA ALA A 127 -1.56 -5.79 -17.67
C ALA A 127 -0.40 -6.47 -18.41
N ALA A 128 0.57 -5.70 -18.88
CA ALA A 128 1.77 -6.23 -19.52
C ALA A 128 2.60 -7.09 -18.56
N ALA A 129 2.84 -6.60 -17.34
CA ALA A 129 3.56 -7.33 -16.31
C ALA A 129 2.86 -8.65 -15.95
N MET A 130 1.55 -8.61 -15.69
CA MET A 130 0.80 -9.81 -15.34
C MET A 130 0.65 -10.79 -16.49
N THR A 131 0.56 -10.31 -17.74
CA THR A 131 0.57 -11.15 -18.94
C THR A 131 1.90 -11.90 -19.10
N LEU A 132 3.04 -11.21 -18.85
CA LEU A 132 4.36 -11.84 -18.85
C LEU A 132 4.46 -12.97 -17.84
N LEU A 133 3.86 -12.76 -16.65
CA LEU A 133 3.94 -13.69 -15.52
C LEU A 133 2.87 -14.78 -15.52
N ALA A 134 1.84 -14.65 -16.38
CA ALA A 134 0.67 -15.52 -16.38
C ALA A 134 0.97 -17.02 -16.54
N ASN A 135 2.08 -17.38 -17.18
CA ASN A 135 2.45 -18.78 -17.43
C ASN A 135 3.54 -19.31 -16.48
N THR A 136 3.95 -18.54 -15.46
CA THR A 136 4.84 -19.08 -14.43
C THR A 136 4.09 -20.02 -13.48
N ASP A 137 4.82 -20.92 -12.85
CA ASP A 137 4.24 -21.97 -11.98
C ASP A 137 3.95 -21.48 -10.56
N ALA A 138 4.61 -20.40 -10.17
CA ALA A 138 4.46 -19.72 -8.88
C ALA A 138 4.71 -18.23 -9.06
N LEU A 139 4.24 -17.39 -8.14
CA LEU A 139 4.41 -15.93 -8.20
C LEU A 139 4.88 -15.38 -6.87
N LEU A 140 5.92 -14.57 -6.92
CA LEU A 140 6.39 -13.71 -5.83
C LEU A 140 5.97 -12.26 -6.14
N ILE A 141 5.25 -11.63 -5.22
CA ILE A 141 4.90 -10.21 -5.31
C ILE A 141 5.67 -9.48 -4.21
N ASP A 142 6.63 -8.64 -4.60
CA ASP A 142 7.46 -7.91 -3.66
C ASP A 142 6.92 -6.50 -3.43
N VAL A 143 6.39 -6.29 -2.23
CA VAL A 143 5.89 -5.00 -1.76
C VAL A 143 6.66 -4.48 -0.53
N ARG A 144 7.84 -5.02 -0.24
CA ARG A 144 8.65 -4.63 0.93
C ARG A 144 8.95 -3.13 0.96
N GLU A 145 9.12 -2.51 -0.19
CA GLU A 145 9.39 -1.07 -0.34
C GLU A 145 8.19 -0.29 -0.91
N ASN A 146 6.99 -0.90 -1.00
CA ASN A 146 5.81 -0.29 -1.57
C ASN A 146 5.03 0.52 -0.52
N ARG A 147 4.83 1.80 -0.80
CA ARG A 147 4.15 2.75 0.09
C ARG A 147 2.64 2.87 -0.12
N GLY A 148 2.07 1.97 -0.91
CA GLY A 148 0.63 1.96 -1.19
C GLY A 148 0.27 2.64 -2.50
N GLY A 149 -0.89 3.26 -2.53
CA GLY A 149 -1.43 3.94 -3.71
C GLY A 149 -2.92 3.71 -3.88
N ASP A 150 -3.37 3.68 -5.13
CA ASP A 150 -4.77 3.65 -5.50
C ASP A 150 -5.43 2.29 -5.20
N PRO A 151 -6.58 2.25 -4.49
CA PRO A 151 -7.31 1.01 -4.21
C PRO A 151 -7.81 0.30 -5.47
N MET A 152 -8.05 1.01 -6.59
CA MET A 152 -8.41 0.36 -7.84
C MET A 152 -7.24 -0.40 -8.48
N ALA A 153 -5.99 0.02 -8.25
CA ALA A 153 -4.82 -0.76 -8.64
C ALA A 153 -4.73 -2.07 -7.83
N VAL A 154 -5.10 -2.04 -6.54
CA VAL A 154 -5.26 -3.25 -5.72
C VAL A 154 -6.31 -4.18 -6.32
N ALA A 155 -7.50 -3.65 -6.68
CA ALA A 155 -8.55 -4.41 -7.35
C ALA A 155 -8.06 -5.09 -8.64
N VAL A 156 -7.33 -4.35 -9.48
CA VAL A 156 -6.76 -4.89 -10.73
C VAL A 156 -5.79 -6.03 -10.44
N LEU A 157 -4.85 -5.86 -9.51
CA LEU A 157 -3.86 -6.90 -9.18
C LEU A 157 -4.54 -8.17 -8.63
N ILE A 158 -5.48 -8.04 -7.68
CA ILE A 158 -6.21 -9.17 -7.14
C ILE A 158 -7.00 -9.89 -8.26
N SER A 159 -7.56 -9.13 -9.22
CA SER A 159 -8.34 -9.69 -10.33
C SER A 159 -7.54 -10.62 -11.24
N TYR A 160 -6.21 -10.45 -11.34
CA TYR A 160 -5.34 -11.40 -12.05
C TYR A 160 -5.11 -12.70 -11.28
N LEU A 161 -5.37 -12.72 -9.98
CA LEU A 161 -5.03 -13.83 -9.07
C LEU A 161 -6.22 -14.70 -8.68
N VAL A 162 -7.44 -14.29 -9.07
CA VAL A 162 -8.69 -15.01 -8.78
C VAL A 162 -9.47 -15.26 -10.07
N ASP A 163 -10.28 -16.30 -10.08
CA ASP A 163 -11.07 -16.65 -11.26
C ASP A 163 -12.47 -16.04 -11.22
N GLU A 164 -13.10 -16.03 -10.04
CA GLU A 164 -14.42 -15.47 -9.79
C GLU A 164 -14.36 -14.08 -9.14
N PRO A 165 -15.40 -13.25 -9.31
CA PRO A 165 -15.51 -11.98 -8.61
C PRO A 165 -15.50 -12.15 -7.09
N VAL A 166 -14.65 -11.39 -6.39
CA VAL A 166 -14.50 -11.45 -4.93
C VAL A 166 -14.62 -10.05 -4.34
N HIS A 167 -15.43 -9.92 -3.27
CA HIS A 167 -15.43 -8.75 -2.39
C HIS A 167 -14.21 -8.86 -1.47
N TYR A 168 -13.19 -8.02 -1.69
CA TYR A 168 -11.94 -8.13 -0.95
C TYR A 168 -11.76 -7.07 0.14
N ASN A 169 -12.41 -5.90 0.01
CA ASN A 169 -12.34 -4.83 0.98
C ASN A 169 -13.60 -3.96 0.93
N SER A 170 -13.86 -3.19 1.98
CA SER A 170 -14.80 -2.07 2.02
C SER A 170 -14.12 -0.86 2.63
N ILE A 171 -14.52 0.34 2.23
CA ILE A 171 -14.07 1.59 2.84
C ILE A 171 -15.30 2.36 3.32
N TYR A 172 -15.40 2.51 4.64
CA TYR A 172 -16.32 3.44 5.23
C TYR A 172 -15.77 4.86 5.10
N LEU A 173 -16.60 5.80 4.64
CA LEU A 173 -16.29 7.21 4.56
C LEU A 173 -17.19 7.96 5.53
N ARG A 174 -16.59 8.79 6.39
CA ARG A 174 -17.33 9.64 7.32
C ARG A 174 -18.17 10.67 6.57
N ASP A 175 -17.61 11.26 5.52
CA ASP A 175 -18.35 12.17 4.65
C ASP A 175 -19.43 11.39 3.90
N GLY A 176 -20.69 11.79 4.11
CA GLY A 176 -21.85 11.12 3.58
C GLY A 176 -22.28 9.85 4.31
N ASP A 177 -21.56 9.39 5.36
CA ASP A 177 -21.86 8.16 6.12
C ASP A 177 -22.10 6.95 5.21
N VAL A 178 -21.16 6.70 4.29
CA VAL A 178 -21.30 5.67 3.26
C VAL A 178 -20.20 4.62 3.36
N THR A 179 -20.53 3.39 2.96
CA THR A 179 -19.55 2.30 2.82
C THR A 179 -19.48 1.88 1.36
N ASN A 180 -18.31 2.06 0.76
CA ASN A 180 -18.02 1.61 -0.59
C ASN A 180 -17.39 0.22 -0.54
N GLN A 181 -17.96 -0.72 -1.30
CA GLN A 181 -17.40 -2.06 -1.45
C GLN A 181 -16.40 -2.10 -2.60
N PHE A 182 -15.29 -2.77 -2.40
CA PHE A 182 -14.27 -3.00 -3.42
C PHE A 182 -14.28 -4.48 -3.83
N TRP A 183 -14.56 -4.69 -5.10
CA TRP A 183 -14.65 -6.00 -5.74
C TRP A 183 -13.56 -6.15 -6.79
N THR A 184 -13.15 -7.38 -7.02
CA THR A 184 -12.33 -7.70 -8.20
C THR A 184 -13.12 -7.45 -9.47
N LEU A 185 -12.39 -7.12 -10.54
CA LEU A 185 -12.99 -6.81 -11.83
C LEU A 185 -13.40 -8.12 -12.54
N PRO A 186 -14.57 -8.14 -13.22
CA PRO A 186 -15.00 -9.32 -13.98
C PRO A 186 -14.11 -9.60 -15.18
N TYR A 187 -13.40 -8.58 -15.65
CA TYR A 187 -12.47 -8.67 -16.78
C TYR A 187 -11.20 -7.86 -16.49
N VAL A 188 -10.06 -8.40 -16.87
CA VAL A 188 -8.76 -7.71 -16.93
C VAL A 188 -8.11 -8.01 -18.30
N PRO A 189 -7.34 -7.07 -18.87
CA PRO A 189 -6.66 -7.29 -20.14
C PRO A 189 -5.62 -8.41 -20.05
N GLY A 190 -5.46 -9.18 -21.11
CA GLY A 190 -4.48 -10.27 -21.16
C GLY A 190 -4.91 -11.53 -20.41
N ARG A 191 -3.93 -12.36 -20.04
CA ARG A 191 -4.17 -13.63 -19.37
C ARG A 191 -4.03 -13.49 -17.86
N LYS A 192 -4.99 -14.02 -17.11
CA LYS A 192 -4.90 -14.13 -15.65
C LYS A 192 -3.82 -15.13 -15.24
N PHE A 193 -3.17 -14.88 -14.12
CA PHE A 193 -2.35 -15.86 -13.42
C PHE A 193 -3.21 -17.00 -12.87
N GLY A 194 -4.43 -16.69 -12.41
CA GLY A 194 -5.45 -17.64 -11.96
C GLY A 194 -5.36 -17.96 -10.47
N ALA A 195 -6.33 -18.73 -9.98
CA ALA A 195 -6.48 -19.04 -8.56
C ALA A 195 -5.64 -20.25 -8.10
N ASP A 196 -5.29 -21.17 -9.01
CA ASP A 196 -4.73 -22.48 -8.64
C ASP A 196 -3.25 -22.46 -8.26
N LYS A 197 -2.48 -21.51 -8.84
CA LYS A 197 -1.04 -21.43 -8.65
C LYS A 197 -0.69 -20.64 -7.40
N PRO A 198 0.34 -21.05 -6.62
CA PRO A 198 0.70 -20.39 -5.38
C PRO A 198 1.25 -18.98 -5.60
N VAL A 199 0.95 -18.11 -4.62
CA VAL A 199 1.43 -16.73 -4.56
C VAL A 199 2.00 -16.46 -3.18
N TRP A 200 3.19 -15.86 -3.13
CA TRP A 200 3.81 -15.31 -1.92
C TRP A 200 3.98 -13.80 -2.07
N ILE A 201 3.65 -13.08 -0.99
CA ILE A 201 3.80 -11.63 -0.94
C ILE A 201 4.90 -11.30 0.06
N LEU A 202 5.94 -10.60 -0.41
CA LEU A 202 7.06 -10.19 0.42
C LEU A 202 6.73 -8.87 1.09
N THR A 203 6.70 -8.87 2.44
CA THR A 203 6.31 -7.72 3.26
C THR A 203 7.44 -7.22 4.15
N GLY A 204 7.36 -5.95 4.55
CA GLY A 204 8.31 -5.33 5.46
C GLY A 204 7.74 -4.06 6.09
N PRO A 205 8.46 -3.40 7.02
CA PRO A 205 7.97 -2.21 7.74
C PRO A 205 7.65 -1.00 6.86
N LYS A 206 8.15 -0.97 5.62
CA LYS A 206 7.84 0.07 4.63
C LYS A 206 6.66 -0.27 3.72
N THR A 207 6.17 -1.53 3.74
CA THR A 207 4.90 -1.90 3.11
C THR A 207 3.79 -1.11 3.80
N PHE A 208 3.03 -0.29 3.06
CA PHE A 208 2.09 0.64 3.66
C PHE A 208 0.81 0.84 2.84
N SER A 209 -0.32 1.19 3.51
CA SER A 209 -1.57 1.62 2.87
C SER A 209 -2.08 0.63 1.81
N GLY A 210 -2.26 1.01 0.54
CA GLY A 210 -2.74 0.13 -0.53
C GLY A 210 -1.90 -1.15 -0.73
N ALA A 211 -0.59 -1.14 -0.40
CA ALA A 211 0.22 -2.36 -0.43
C ALA A 211 -0.11 -3.30 0.73
N GLU A 212 -0.50 -2.73 1.88
CA GLU A 212 -1.03 -3.52 2.99
C GLU A 212 -2.42 -4.06 2.67
N ASP A 213 -3.27 -3.28 2.00
CA ASP A 213 -4.58 -3.75 1.52
C ASP A 213 -4.43 -4.97 0.60
N LEU A 214 -3.53 -4.90 -0.38
CA LEU A 214 -3.21 -6.03 -1.26
C LEU A 214 -2.78 -7.26 -0.45
N SER A 215 -1.85 -7.08 0.49
CA SER A 215 -1.27 -8.16 1.30
C SER A 215 -2.31 -8.77 2.24
N TYR A 216 -3.03 -7.90 2.98
CA TYR A 216 -4.05 -8.32 3.95
C TYR A 216 -5.22 -9.01 3.26
N SER A 217 -5.75 -8.41 2.20
CA SER A 217 -6.90 -8.96 1.49
C SER A 217 -6.59 -10.33 0.88
N LEU A 218 -5.45 -10.49 0.20
CA LEU A 218 -5.05 -11.80 -0.35
C LEU A 218 -4.75 -12.84 0.73
N GLN A 219 -4.19 -12.42 1.87
CA GLN A 219 -3.97 -13.29 3.04
C GLN A 219 -5.30 -13.77 3.62
N GLN A 220 -6.25 -12.86 3.89
CA GLN A 220 -7.53 -13.19 4.49
C GLN A 220 -8.43 -14.02 3.55
N LEU A 221 -8.31 -13.85 2.24
CA LEU A 221 -8.94 -14.70 1.24
C LEU A 221 -8.28 -16.08 1.13
N GLY A 222 -7.17 -16.33 1.81
CA GLY A 222 -6.38 -17.57 1.68
C GLY A 222 -5.74 -17.72 0.30
N ARG A 223 -5.66 -16.63 -0.49
CA ARG A 223 -5.17 -16.65 -1.86
C ARG A 223 -3.65 -16.56 -1.96
N ALA A 224 -3.01 -15.89 -1.01
CA ALA A 224 -1.56 -15.77 -0.93
C ALA A 224 -1.07 -15.99 0.50
N LYS A 225 0.23 -16.32 0.62
CA LYS A 225 0.96 -16.31 1.89
C LYS A 225 1.87 -15.10 1.96
N THR A 226 1.90 -14.43 3.10
CA THR A 226 2.81 -13.31 3.35
C THR A 226 4.09 -13.80 4.00
N VAL A 227 5.24 -13.29 3.52
CA VAL A 227 6.59 -13.68 3.96
C VAL A 227 7.39 -12.43 4.28
N GLY A 228 8.04 -12.39 5.43
CA GLY A 228 8.88 -11.26 5.82
C GLY A 228 8.57 -10.70 7.19
N ALA A 229 8.48 -9.37 7.30
CA ALA A 229 8.22 -8.68 8.55
C ALA A 229 6.86 -7.96 8.54
N VAL A 230 6.42 -7.59 9.75
CA VAL A 230 5.19 -6.82 9.98
C VAL A 230 5.23 -5.51 9.19
N THR A 231 4.11 -5.14 8.60
CA THR A 231 3.99 -3.94 7.78
C THR A 231 3.77 -2.65 8.58
N GLY A 232 3.62 -1.52 7.90
CA GLY A 232 3.60 -0.21 8.52
C GLY A 232 2.37 0.12 9.37
N GLY A 233 1.21 -0.50 9.12
CA GLY A 233 0.00 -0.30 9.92
C GLY A 233 -0.78 0.98 9.57
N GLY A 234 -1.10 1.19 8.30
CA GLY A 234 -1.93 2.30 7.84
C GLY A 234 -3.11 1.84 6.99
N ALA A 235 -4.31 1.80 7.56
CA ALA A 235 -5.53 1.30 6.91
C ALA A 235 -6.57 2.40 6.63
N ASN A 236 -6.34 3.62 7.11
CA ASN A 236 -7.31 4.70 7.01
C ASN A 236 -7.03 5.57 5.78
N PRO A 237 -7.83 5.51 4.69
CA PRO A 237 -7.62 6.33 3.52
C PRO A 237 -7.77 7.82 3.86
N ARG A 238 -6.82 8.62 3.36
CA ARG A 238 -6.68 10.03 3.68
C ARG A 238 -7.01 10.94 2.50
N GLN A 239 -7.44 12.13 2.84
CA GLN A 239 -7.49 13.27 1.93
C GLN A 239 -6.45 14.32 2.35
N GLN A 240 -6.17 15.23 1.44
CA GLN A 240 -5.19 16.30 1.59
C GLN A 240 -5.90 17.64 1.61
N TYR A 241 -5.49 18.51 2.55
CA TYR A 241 -6.06 19.83 2.71
C TYR A 241 -4.94 20.87 2.81
N LYS A 242 -4.97 21.87 1.95
CA LYS A 242 -4.03 22.98 2.00
C LYS A 242 -4.23 23.77 3.30
N VAL A 243 -3.14 24.01 4.01
CA VAL A 243 -3.08 24.84 5.25
C VAL A 243 -2.42 26.18 4.95
N ASP A 244 -1.35 26.18 4.14
CA ASP A 244 -0.63 27.38 3.74
C ASP A 244 -0.01 27.16 2.35
N THR A 245 0.69 28.14 1.80
CA THR A 245 1.31 28.08 0.46
C THR A 245 2.19 26.84 0.29
N HIS A 246 2.91 26.43 1.34
CA HIS A 246 3.86 25.31 1.33
C HIS A 246 3.49 24.20 2.31
N LEU A 247 2.31 24.26 2.95
CA LEU A 247 1.89 23.31 3.95
C LEU A 247 0.53 22.71 3.61
N ASP A 248 0.43 21.40 3.70
CA ASP A 248 -0.84 20.67 3.71
C ASP A 248 -0.94 19.71 4.90
N VAL A 249 -2.16 19.42 5.31
CA VAL A 249 -2.45 18.38 6.29
C VAL A 249 -3.16 17.21 5.60
N THR A 250 -2.69 16.00 5.87
CA THR A 250 -3.41 14.79 5.46
C THR A 250 -4.29 14.31 6.60
N VAL A 251 -5.59 14.15 6.33
CA VAL A 251 -6.58 13.73 7.32
C VAL A 251 -7.31 12.50 6.80
N PRO A 252 -7.23 11.35 7.50
CA PRO A 252 -8.02 10.17 7.19
C PRO A 252 -9.51 10.44 7.34
N GLY A 253 -10.24 10.44 6.22
CA GLY A 253 -11.69 10.60 6.19
C GLY A 253 -12.46 9.30 6.13
N GLY A 254 -11.77 8.17 6.04
CA GLY A 254 -12.34 6.83 5.97
C GLY A 254 -11.54 5.79 6.73
N ARG A 255 -12.06 4.57 6.76
CA ARG A 255 -11.40 3.40 7.33
C ARG A 255 -11.69 2.16 6.48
N ALA A 256 -10.69 1.33 6.28
CA ALA A 256 -10.88 0.02 5.65
C ALA A 256 -11.66 -0.92 6.58
N VAL A 257 -12.47 -1.80 5.99
CA VAL A 257 -13.19 -2.89 6.69
C VAL A 257 -13.11 -4.12 5.80
N ASN A 258 -12.25 -5.05 6.15
CA ASN A 258 -12.13 -6.30 5.40
C ASN A 258 -13.37 -7.17 5.63
N PRO A 259 -14.02 -7.71 4.57
CA PRO A 259 -15.27 -8.46 4.70
C PRO A 259 -15.13 -9.81 5.41
N VAL A 260 -13.92 -10.38 5.46
CA VAL A 260 -13.65 -11.67 6.12
C VAL A 260 -13.50 -11.49 7.63
N THR A 261 -12.72 -10.45 8.03
CA THR A 261 -12.35 -10.26 9.44
C THR A 261 -13.23 -9.23 10.16
N GLY A 262 -13.96 -8.39 9.43
CA GLY A 262 -14.70 -7.25 9.99
C GLY A 262 -13.81 -6.13 10.54
N THR A 263 -12.49 -6.23 10.36
CA THR A 263 -11.49 -5.28 10.87
C THR A 263 -10.47 -4.92 9.78
N ASN A 264 -9.34 -4.35 10.17
CA ASN A 264 -8.24 -3.96 9.28
C ASN A 264 -6.88 -4.02 10.00
N TRP A 265 -5.82 -3.51 9.36
CA TRP A 265 -4.43 -3.53 9.82
C TRP A 265 -3.96 -2.21 10.47
N GLU A 266 -4.87 -1.25 10.75
CA GLU A 266 -4.49 0.04 11.34
C GLU A 266 -3.75 -0.14 12.67
N GLY A 267 -2.60 0.53 12.80
CA GLY A 267 -1.77 0.54 13.99
C GLY A 267 -1.01 -0.75 14.29
N VAL A 268 -1.43 -1.89 13.73
CA VAL A 268 -0.84 -3.22 14.01
C VAL A 268 -0.04 -3.80 12.84
N GLY A 269 -0.33 -3.35 11.61
CA GLY A 269 0.26 -3.90 10.39
C GLY A 269 -0.27 -5.28 10.02
N VAL A 270 0.05 -5.72 8.80
CA VAL A 270 -0.18 -7.08 8.35
C VAL A 270 0.87 -7.98 8.98
N GLN A 271 0.42 -8.97 9.74
CA GLN A 271 1.31 -9.98 10.35
C GLN A 271 1.66 -11.02 9.29
N PRO A 272 2.94 -11.30 9.02
CA PRO A 272 3.31 -12.28 8.01
C PRO A 272 2.93 -13.71 8.44
N ASP A 273 2.46 -14.53 7.48
CA ASP A 273 2.26 -15.96 7.69
C ASP A 273 3.59 -16.68 7.96
N ILE A 274 4.66 -16.20 7.34
CA ILE A 274 6.01 -16.76 7.45
C ILE A 274 6.93 -15.61 7.90
N PRO A 275 7.14 -15.43 9.21
CA PRO A 275 7.98 -14.37 9.75
C PRO A 275 9.45 -14.67 9.55
N VAL A 276 10.14 -13.79 8.83
CA VAL A 276 11.60 -13.80 8.63
C VAL A 276 12.11 -12.35 8.59
N ALA A 277 13.41 -12.14 8.66
CA ALA A 277 13.99 -10.82 8.46
C ALA A 277 13.68 -10.30 7.03
N VAL A 278 13.54 -8.99 6.87
CA VAL A 278 13.11 -8.37 5.59
C VAL A 278 14.10 -8.73 4.47
N GLU A 279 15.37 -8.75 4.78
CA GLU A 279 16.46 -9.14 3.88
C GLU A 279 16.34 -10.57 3.39
N ASP A 280 15.86 -11.49 4.24
CA ASP A 280 15.76 -12.93 3.94
C ASP A 280 14.42 -13.29 3.26
N ALA A 281 13.45 -12.37 3.21
CA ALA A 281 12.11 -12.65 2.74
C ALA A 281 12.05 -13.14 1.28
N PHE A 282 12.93 -12.61 0.42
CA PHE A 282 12.99 -13.05 -0.97
C PHE A 282 13.47 -14.48 -1.08
N ASP A 283 14.59 -14.82 -0.43
CA ASP A 283 15.18 -16.16 -0.51
C ASP A 283 14.25 -17.21 0.12
N ALA A 284 13.62 -16.89 1.24
CA ALA A 284 12.64 -17.75 1.90
C ALA A 284 11.41 -18.03 1.00
N ALA A 285 10.82 -17.02 0.41
CA ALA A 285 9.67 -17.18 -0.48
C ALA A 285 10.06 -17.89 -1.79
N TYR A 286 11.24 -17.58 -2.31
CA TYR A 286 11.75 -18.22 -3.53
C TYR A 286 12.02 -19.69 -3.32
N ALA A 287 12.60 -20.09 -2.19
CA ALA A 287 12.78 -21.50 -1.83
C ALA A 287 11.45 -22.26 -1.81
N LEU A 288 10.42 -21.70 -1.17
CA LEU A 288 9.05 -22.28 -1.15
C LEU A 288 8.46 -22.41 -2.55
N ALA A 289 8.66 -21.40 -3.40
CA ALA A 289 8.20 -21.44 -4.77
C ALA A 289 8.92 -22.54 -5.60
N LEU A 290 10.23 -22.68 -5.42
CA LEU A 290 11.02 -23.74 -6.09
C LEU A 290 10.63 -25.14 -5.60
N GLU A 291 10.40 -25.31 -4.29
CA GLU A 291 9.89 -26.57 -3.73
C GLU A 291 8.55 -26.94 -4.38
N HIS A 292 7.61 -25.99 -4.49
CA HIS A 292 6.35 -26.20 -5.20
C HIS A 292 6.60 -26.64 -6.66
N VAL A 293 7.46 -25.94 -7.39
CA VAL A 293 7.79 -26.27 -8.78
C VAL A 293 8.27 -27.72 -8.95
N LEU A 294 9.06 -28.22 -7.99
CA LEU A 294 9.55 -29.59 -8.00
C LEU A 294 8.43 -30.63 -7.81
N THR A 295 7.29 -30.27 -7.20
CA THR A 295 6.12 -31.15 -7.08
C THR A 295 5.39 -31.36 -8.41
N LEU A 296 5.61 -30.48 -9.40
CA LEU A 296 4.93 -30.52 -10.71
C LEU A 296 5.55 -31.51 -11.70
N GLY A 297 6.60 -32.23 -11.25
CA GLY A 297 7.27 -33.26 -12.03
C GLY A 297 8.55 -32.78 -12.73
N ASP A 298 9.33 -33.76 -13.25
CA ASP A 298 10.67 -33.54 -13.79
C ASP A 298 10.93 -34.29 -15.11
N SER A 299 9.90 -34.60 -15.86
CA SER A 299 10.01 -35.33 -17.15
C SER A 299 9.56 -34.45 -18.33
N GLY A 300 9.96 -34.83 -19.53
CA GLY A 300 9.61 -34.12 -20.75
C GLY A 300 10.04 -32.64 -20.70
N VAL A 301 9.11 -31.75 -21.02
CA VAL A 301 9.35 -30.28 -21.02
C VAL A 301 9.60 -29.71 -19.62
N ARG A 302 9.20 -30.43 -18.57
CA ARG A 302 9.44 -30.03 -17.16
C ARG A 302 10.86 -30.26 -16.68
N ARG A 303 11.64 -31.11 -17.35
CA ARG A 303 12.99 -31.50 -16.89
C ARG A 303 13.90 -30.29 -16.69
N GLN A 304 13.98 -29.42 -17.70
CA GLN A 304 14.82 -28.23 -17.60
C GLN A 304 14.38 -27.33 -16.43
N ILE A 305 13.08 -27.15 -16.25
CA ILE A 305 12.51 -26.32 -15.16
C ILE A 305 12.86 -26.92 -13.79
N ALA A 306 12.73 -28.24 -13.64
CA ALA A 306 13.07 -28.93 -12.40
C ALA A 306 14.58 -28.86 -12.10
N ASP A 307 15.43 -28.96 -13.13
CA ASP A 307 16.88 -28.83 -12.96
C ASP A 307 17.28 -27.39 -12.58
N GLU A 308 16.68 -26.37 -13.21
CA GLU A 308 16.82 -24.98 -12.79
C GLU A 308 16.41 -24.80 -11.33
N ALA A 309 15.27 -25.38 -10.92
CA ALA A 309 14.75 -25.28 -9.56
C ALA A 309 15.70 -25.93 -8.52
N ARG A 310 16.19 -27.15 -8.80
CA ARG A 310 17.13 -27.86 -7.92
C ARG A 310 18.45 -27.08 -7.75
N LEU A 311 19.00 -26.60 -8.88
CA LEU A 311 20.27 -25.86 -8.87
C LEU A 311 20.14 -24.56 -8.07
N THR A 312 19.06 -23.82 -8.29
CA THR A 312 18.82 -22.57 -7.59
C THR A 312 18.57 -22.79 -6.11
N LEU A 313 17.75 -23.78 -5.74
CA LEU A 313 17.46 -24.11 -4.34
C LEU A 313 18.73 -24.51 -3.57
N ALA A 314 19.64 -25.25 -4.21
CA ALA A 314 20.93 -25.60 -3.61
C ALA A 314 21.86 -24.40 -3.40
N GLY A 315 21.64 -23.29 -4.10
CA GLY A 315 22.40 -22.05 -3.96
C GLY A 315 21.82 -21.05 -2.95
N LEU A 316 20.61 -21.27 -2.47
CA LEU A 316 19.94 -20.44 -1.45
C LEU A 316 20.26 -20.90 -0.02
N GLY A 317 20.78 -22.10 0.16
CA GLY A 317 21.23 -22.65 1.44
C GLY A 317 22.74 -22.50 1.62
#